data_8b97d84d33190d98364956cfa5aefd47
#
_entry.id   8b97d84d33190d98364956cfa5aefd47
#
_cell.length_a   1.000
_cell.length_b   1.000
_cell.length_c   1.000
_cell.angle_alpha   90.00
_cell.angle_beta   90.00
_cell.angle_gamma   90.00
#
_symmetry.space_group_name_H-M   'P 1'
#
loop_
_entity.id
_entity.type
_entity.pdbx_description
1 polymer ?
#
loop_
_entity_poly.entity_id
_entity_poly.type
_entity_poly.pdbx_seq_one_letter_code
_entity_poly.pdbx_strand_id
1 'polypeptide(L)'
;MSENGEKRSGLAGMARHFPWASGLRAILAMALALILGAAPLSQPLAAAPRAIPARATPPATALPAGLAQNTYFDVEQGKGYRFNRGGWIYVHLEGSPHDIGYQHGFLLAPEISDAFAIVKLEDTHQTGRDWEFFRRAAREMLWPKIDPEYQSEMLGIMDGLQAKGGKLDIWDIVAYNAFSELADYYVPWLDARTGSSLSTKLEPFGHCSAFVANGSFTKDHQIVMGHNNWTSYMEGSRWNIIFDIAPEHGYRMLMDGFPGVITSDDDFVVNSAGLMITETTISNFHGWDPNGKAEFVRARKAAQYADSIDSYAKIMLDGNNGGYANDWLIGDRKTGEIARLELGLKHTKLWRTMDGYYSGANFASDPDVIKDETTFDPNNPASSMNARKLRWDQLINGNKGKIDAQLAEVFLADHYDAYAKKEGANRRTLCGHGDMEADVLPDSTSPPYSPSGAVSGKVIDSQLAERMGFIARIGHPCGVTFDAGKFLSDHPEFSWEASGLRDMLAGPWTDFRIGEHAAPAGQ
;
A
#
# COMPACT_ATOMS: atom_id res chain seq x y z
N MET A 1 -64.80 -30.02 -19.37
CA MET A 1 -65.80 -29.24 -18.65
C MET A 1 -65.15 -27.88 -18.48
N SER A 2 -65.28 -27.07 -19.43
CA SER A 2 -66.25 -25.98 -19.67
C SER A 2 -65.87 -24.77 -18.80
N GLU A 3 -65.48 -23.78 -19.36
CA GLU A 3 -65.90 -22.78 -20.36
C GLU A 3 -65.80 -21.38 -19.73
N ASN A 4 -65.11 -20.50 -20.42
CA ASN A 4 -65.62 -19.29 -21.05
C ASN A 4 -65.96 -18.13 -20.09
N GLY A 5 -65.54 -16.96 -20.38
CA GLY A 5 -65.83 -15.99 -21.41
C GLY A 5 -65.24 -14.61 -21.08
N GLU A 6 -64.60 -14.11 -21.94
CA GLU A 6 -64.78 -12.99 -22.91
C GLU A 6 -65.79 -11.87 -22.51
N LYS A 7 -65.30 -10.61 -22.61
CA LYS A 7 -65.74 -9.50 -23.51
C LYS A 7 -65.28 -8.19 -22.91
N ARG A 8 -64.44 -7.43 -23.57
CA ARG A 8 -64.59 -6.44 -24.66
C ARG A 8 -65.40 -5.21 -24.33
N SER A 9 -64.79 -4.14 -24.65
CA SER A 9 -65.08 -2.89 -25.34
C SER A 9 -65.12 -1.66 -24.42
N GLY A 10 -64.70 -0.50 -24.81
CA GLY A 10 -64.35 0.13 -26.09
C GLY A 10 -64.05 1.61 -25.85
N LEU A 11 -63.18 2.09 -26.59
CA LEU A 11 -63.19 3.21 -27.52
C LEU A 11 -63.79 4.58 -27.16
N ALA A 12 -63.02 5.55 -27.59
CA ALA A 12 -63.30 6.92 -28.05
C ALA A 12 -62.86 7.99 -27.04
N GLY A 13 -61.89 8.85 -27.31
CA GLY A 13 -61.58 9.58 -28.55
C GLY A 13 -61.93 11.02 -28.39
N MET A 14 -60.97 11.88 -28.55
CA MET A 14 -61.11 13.11 -29.33
C MET A 14 -59.92 14.05 -29.14
N ALA A 15 -59.24 14.22 -30.23
CA ALA A 15 -58.30 15.30 -30.52
C ALA A 15 -59.06 16.60 -30.80
N ARG A 16 -58.38 17.74 -30.57
CA ARG A 16 -58.48 18.99 -31.38
C ARG A 16 -57.44 19.97 -30.90
N HIS A 17 -56.48 20.22 -31.73
CA HIS A 17 -56.24 21.29 -32.69
C HIS A 17 -55.52 22.53 -32.13
N PHE A 18 -54.34 22.72 -32.72
CA PHE A 18 -53.63 24.00 -32.91
C PHE A 18 -54.50 25.04 -33.64
N PRO A 19 -54.23 26.37 -33.53
CA PRO A 19 -53.46 26.96 -34.63
C PRO A 19 -52.45 28.09 -34.19
N TRP A 20 -51.39 28.13 -34.93
CA TRP A 20 -50.60 29.13 -35.61
C TRP A 20 -51.17 30.58 -35.65
N ALA A 21 -50.29 31.61 -35.46
CA ALA A 21 -49.85 32.58 -36.46
C ALA A 21 -49.32 33.88 -35.85
N SER A 22 -48.08 34.14 -36.13
CA SER A 22 -47.54 35.26 -36.91
C SER A 22 -47.63 36.69 -36.34
N GLY A 23 -46.50 37.40 -36.37
CA GLY A 23 -46.41 38.84 -36.29
C GLY A 23 -44.99 39.41 -36.18
N LEU A 24 -44.31 39.48 -37.33
CA LEU A 24 -43.15 40.35 -37.56
C LEU A 24 -43.58 41.81 -37.48
N ARG A 25 -42.78 42.69 -36.84
CA ARG A 25 -42.41 44.01 -37.39
C ARG A 25 -41.32 44.69 -36.57
N ALA A 26 -40.27 45.02 -37.28
CA ALA A 26 -39.15 45.90 -36.93
C ALA A 26 -39.64 47.35 -36.78
N ILE A 27 -38.88 48.16 -36.03
CA ILE A 27 -38.47 49.52 -36.41
C ILE A 27 -37.27 49.96 -35.57
N LEU A 28 -36.30 50.49 -36.31
CA LEU A 28 -35.07 51.21 -35.95
C LEU A 28 -35.40 52.47 -35.13
N ALA A 29 -34.53 52.85 -34.18
CA ALA A 29 -34.05 54.23 -34.03
C ALA A 29 -32.90 54.38 -32.99
N MET A 30 -31.81 54.80 -33.49
CA MET A 30 -30.87 55.82 -33.03
C MET A 30 -30.07 55.69 -31.74
N ALA A 31 -28.79 55.73 -32.01
CA ALA A 31 -27.63 55.91 -31.14
C ALA A 31 -27.70 57.14 -30.24
N LEU A 32 -27.19 56.99 -29.02
CA LEU A 32 -26.38 58.06 -28.40
C LEU A 32 -25.32 57.41 -27.50
N ALA A 33 -24.06 57.78 -27.79
CA ALA A 33 -22.85 57.32 -27.10
C ALA A 33 -22.80 57.85 -25.67
N LEU A 34 -22.50 56.95 -24.72
CA LEU A 34 -21.85 57.33 -23.46
C LEU A 34 -20.74 56.32 -23.21
N ILE A 35 -19.50 56.80 -23.42
CA ILE A 35 -18.26 56.15 -23.06
C ILE A 35 -18.20 56.14 -21.53
N LEU A 36 -18.45 54.98 -20.93
CA LEU A 36 -17.98 54.66 -19.57
C LEU A 36 -17.22 53.37 -19.67
N GLY A 37 -15.92 53.44 -19.34
CA GLY A 37 -14.97 52.37 -19.45
C GLY A 37 -15.40 51.11 -18.70
N ALA A 38 -15.68 50.05 -19.43
CA ALA A 38 -15.73 48.73 -18.90
C ALA A 38 -14.28 48.23 -18.80
N ALA A 39 -13.74 48.22 -17.60
CA ALA A 39 -12.54 47.46 -17.30
C ALA A 39 -12.86 45.98 -17.56
N PRO A 40 -11.97 45.21 -18.23
CA PRO A 40 -12.15 43.78 -18.39
C PRO A 40 -12.15 43.15 -16.99
N LEU A 41 -13.21 42.43 -16.66
CA LEU A 41 -13.21 41.50 -15.55
C LEU A 41 -12.11 40.49 -15.80
N SER A 42 -10.95 40.76 -15.19
CA SER A 42 -9.86 39.78 -15.12
C SER A 42 -10.41 38.58 -14.34
N GLN A 43 -10.63 37.48 -15.07
CA GLN A 43 -10.77 36.18 -14.43
C GLN A 43 -9.53 35.98 -13.54
N PRO A 44 -9.68 35.50 -12.31
CA PRO A 44 -8.50 35.13 -11.53
C PRO A 44 -7.76 34.03 -12.31
N LEU A 45 -6.55 34.36 -12.79
CA LEU A 45 -5.62 33.35 -13.24
C LEU A 45 -5.54 32.31 -12.11
N ALA A 46 -5.86 31.06 -12.43
CA ALA A 46 -5.55 29.96 -11.55
C ALA A 46 -4.07 30.09 -11.17
N ALA A 47 -3.79 30.22 -9.88
CA ALA A 47 -2.43 30.35 -9.39
C ALA A 47 -1.63 29.17 -9.95
N ALA A 48 -0.59 29.45 -10.72
CA ALA A 48 0.33 28.44 -11.22
C ALA A 48 0.83 27.63 -10.01
N PRO A 49 0.93 26.31 -10.11
CA PRO A 49 1.44 25.50 -9.01
C PRO A 49 2.82 26.06 -8.61
N ARG A 50 2.94 26.43 -7.36
CA ARG A 50 4.18 26.97 -6.80
C ARG A 50 5.25 25.91 -7.01
N ALA A 51 6.29 26.24 -7.77
CA ALA A 51 7.45 25.37 -7.92
C ALA A 51 7.98 25.05 -6.51
N ILE A 52 8.06 23.77 -6.17
CA ILE A 52 8.66 23.32 -4.92
C ILE A 52 10.12 23.72 -4.99
N PRO A 53 10.65 24.53 -4.04
CA PRO A 53 12.06 24.92 -4.07
C PRO A 53 12.91 23.65 -3.94
N ALA A 54 13.92 23.51 -4.79
CA ALA A 54 14.92 22.45 -4.66
C ALA A 54 15.50 22.51 -3.24
N ARG A 55 15.23 21.49 -2.44
CA ARG A 55 15.76 21.39 -1.08
C ARG A 55 17.27 21.21 -1.21
N ALA A 56 18.04 22.11 -0.62
CA ALA A 56 19.46 21.88 -0.41
C ALA A 56 19.61 20.55 0.35
N THR A 57 20.49 19.67 -0.12
CA THR A 57 20.82 18.41 0.57
C THR A 57 21.15 18.74 2.02
N PRO A 58 20.42 18.28 3.03
CA PRO A 58 20.78 18.54 4.41
C PRO A 58 22.18 17.96 4.64
N PRO A 59 23.04 18.61 5.40
CA PRO A 59 24.27 17.98 5.88
C PRO A 59 23.89 16.67 6.55
N ALA A 60 24.72 15.62 6.42
CA ALA A 60 24.51 14.33 7.05
C ALA A 60 24.19 14.55 8.54
N THR A 61 22.90 14.53 8.86
CA THR A 61 22.44 14.73 10.24
C THR A 61 22.74 13.46 11.00
N ALA A 62 23.29 13.61 12.21
CA ALA A 62 23.46 12.50 13.13
C ALA A 62 22.10 11.78 13.28
N LEU A 63 22.13 10.44 13.35
CA LEU A 63 20.93 9.64 13.60
C LEU A 63 20.22 10.17 14.86
N PRO A 64 18.88 10.29 14.84
CA PRO A 64 18.12 10.62 16.03
C PRO A 64 18.49 9.68 17.18
N ALA A 65 18.54 10.21 18.43
CA ALA A 65 18.77 9.39 19.61
C ALA A 65 17.68 8.30 19.68
N GLY A 66 18.08 7.04 19.82
CA GLY A 66 17.16 5.89 19.84
C GLY A 66 17.12 5.06 18.56
N LEU A 67 17.66 5.54 17.45
CA LEU A 67 17.89 4.66 16.30
C LEU A 67 19.11 3.77 16.57
N ALA A 68 18.96 2.48 16.24
CA ALA A 68 20.01 1.50 16.49
C ALA A 68 21.30 1.83 15.74
N GLN A 69 22.43 1.70 16.44
CA GLN A 69 23.76 1.83 15.85
C GLN A 69 24.11 0.58 15.01
N ASN A 70 25.05 0.73 14.09
CA ASN A 70 25.52 -0.38 13.27
C ASN A 70 26.05 -1.52 14.15
N THR A 71 25.32 -2.65 14.15
CA THR A 71 25.71 -3.89 14.82
C THR A 71 25.68 -5.02 13.82
N TYR A 72 26.78 -5.75 13.70
CA TYR A 72 26.91 -6.88 12.77
C TYR A 72 26.72 -8.19 13.54
N PHE A 73 25.90 -9.07 12.96
CA PHE A 73 25.73 -10.46 13.40
C PHE A 73 25.75 -11.37 12.19
N ASP A 74 26.31 -12.55 12.33
CA ASP A 74 26.28 -13.61 11.33
C ASP A 74 25.68 -14.90 11.90
N VAL A 75 25.37 -15.86 11.03
CA VAL A 75 24.93 -17.20 11.40
C VAL A 75 26.12 -18.13 11.34
N GLU A 76 26.48 -18.78 12.45
CA GLU A 76 27.63 -19.70 12.53
C GLU A 76 27.60 -20.85 11.51
N GLN A 77 26.42 -21.22 11.00
CA GLN A 77 26.22 -22.35 10.07
C GLN A 77 25.67 -21.94 8.69
N GLY A 78 25.82 -20.68 8.31
CA GLY A 78 25.29 -20.21 7.05
C GLY A 78 26.00 -18.95 6.57
N LYS A 79 25.56 -18.45 5.42
CA LYS A 79 26.09 -17.21 4.84
C LYS A 79 25.22 -15.99 5.16
N GLY A 80 24.13 -16.16 5.95
CA GLY A 80 23.26 -15.09 6.39
C GLY A 80 23.92 -14.16 7.39
N TYR A 81 23.64 -12.87 7.29
CA TYR A 81 24.12 -11.86 8.22
C TYR A 81 23.14 -10.69 8.34
N ARG A 82 23.28 -9.90 9.40
CA ARG A 82 22.50 -8.66 9.58
C ARG A 82 23.35 -7.53 10.11
N PHE A 83 22.93 -6.30 9.83
CA PHE A 83 23.44 -5.08 10.45
C PHE A 83 22.37 -3.97 10.45
N ASN A 84 22.54 -2.96 11.30
CA ASN A 84 21.63 -1.82 11.35
C ASN A 84 22.17 -0.63 10.55
N ARG A 85 21.28 0.07 9.84
CA ARG A 85 21.63 1.26 9.07
C ARG A 85 20.43 2.18 8.88
N GLY A 86 20.56 3.43 9.27
CA GLY A 86 19.52 4.44 9.05
C GLY A 86 18.18 4.17 9.75
N GLY A 87 18.16 3.34 10.80
CA GLY A 87 16.96 2.87 11.49
C GLY A 87 16.41 1.55 10.97
N TRP A 88 16.93 1.05 9.85
CA TRP A 88 16.60 -0.24 9.27
C TRP A 88 17.55 -1.34 9.75
N ILE A 89 17.08 -2.55 9.71
CA ILE A 89 17.87 -3.78 9.87
C ILE A 89 18.03 -4.39 8.48
N TYR A 90 19.24 -4.34 7.93
CA TYR A 90 19.57 -5.04 6.69
C TYR A 90 19.88 -6.50 7.01
N VAL A 91 19.28 -7.41 6.25
CA VAL A 91 19.42 -8.86 6.44
C VAL A 91 19.73 -9.50 5.10
N HIS A 92 20.87 -10.18 5.01
CA HIS A 92 21.20 -11.03 3.87
C HIS A 92 20.86 -12.48 4.19
N LEU A 93 20.16 -13.14 3.26
CA LEU A 93 19.72 -14.53 3.36
C LEU A 93 20.07 -15.24 2.04
N GLU A 94 20.66 -16.45 2.11
CA GLU A 94 20.96 -17.19 0.89
C GLU A 94 20.89 -18.71 1.06
N GLY A 95 20.61 -19.43 -0.03
CA GLY A 95 20.64 -20.89 -0.09
C GLY A 95 19.31 -21.53 -0.46
N SER A 96 19.11 -22.75 0.05
CA SER A 96 17.84 -23.46 -0.13
C SER A 96 16.69 -22.77 0.61
N PRO A 97 15.43 -23.05 0.30
CA PRO A 97 14.29 -22.44 1.02
C PRO A 97 14.39 -22.61 2.54
N HIS A 98 14.76 -23.80 3.02
CA HIS A 98 14.93 -24.03 4.46
C HIS A 98 16.10 -23.21 5.04
N ASP A 99 17.24 -23.11 4.32
CA ASP A 99 18.38 -22.32 4.79
C ASP A 99 18.03 -20.84 4.91
N ILE A 100 17.33 -20.28 3.91
CA ILE A 100 16.82 -18.90 3.92
C ILE A 100 15.92 -18.70 5.14
N GLY A 101 14.95 -19.60 5.35
CA GLY A 101 14.07 -19.56 6.50
C GLY A 101 14.81 -19.65 7.82
N TYR A 102 15.76 -20.59 7.95
CA TYR A 102 16.54 -20.76 9.17
C TYR A 102 17.35 -19.49 9.51
N GLN A 103 18.04 -18.93 8.53
CA GLN A 103 18.78 -17.67 8.69
C GLN A 103 17.86 -16.54 9.12
N HIS A 104 16.66 -16.41 8.49
CA HIS A 104 15.65 -15.44 8.83
C HIS A 104 15.21 -15.57 10.29
N GLY A 105 14.76 -16.76 10.70
CA GLY A 105 14.31 -17.04 12.05
C GLY A 105 15.40 -16.84 13.10
N PHE A 106 16.64 -17.23 12.79
CA PHE A 106 17.80 -17.13 13.68
C PHE A 106 18.26 -15.67 13.87
N LEU A 107 18.39 -14.92 12.76
CA LEU A 107 18.92 -13.55 12.77
C LEU A 107 17.92 -12.55 13.35
N LEU A 108 16.61 -12.80 13.18
CA LEU A 108 15.54 -11.88 13.58
C LEU A 108 14.67 -12.42 14.74
N ALA A 109 15.16 -13.40 15.50
CA ALA A 109 14.36 -14.03 16.56
C ALA A 109 13.70 -13.07 17.57
N PRO A 110 14.37 -12.02 18.07
CA PRO A 110 13.76 -11.04 18.94
C PRO A 110 12.68 -10.21 18.24
N GLU A 111 12.96 -9.76 17.01
CA GLU A 111 12.06 -8.95 16.21
C GLU A 111 10.81 -9.73 15.80
N ILE A 112 10.95 -11.00 15.39
CA ILE A 112 9.84 -11.90 15.07
C ILE A 112 8.94 -12.08 16.29
N SER A 113 9.53 -12.33 17.46
CA SER A 113 8.76 -12.55 18.69
C SER A 113 7.98 -11.30 19.11
N ASP A 114 8.57 -10.12 18.97
CA ASP A 114 7.93 -8.83 19.27
C ASP A 114 6.82 -8.51 18.26
N ALA A 115 7.10 -8.61 16.97
CA ALA A 115 6.13 -8.32 15.92
C ALA A 115 4.93 -9.30 15.94
N PHE A 116 5.19 -10.59 16.13
CA PHE A 116 4.15 -11.61 16.30
C PHE A 116 3.22 -11.30 17.48
N ALA A 117 3.76 -10.83 18.62
CA ALA A 117 2.95 -10.49 19.78
C ALA A 117 1.98 -9.33 19.49
N ILE A 118 2.41 -8.39 18.65
CA ILE A 118 1.60 -7.23 18.25
C ILE A 118 0.52 -7.64 17.27
N VAL A 119 0.85 -8.34 16.18
CA VAL A 119 -0.14 -8.83 15.22
C VAL A 119 -1.20 -9.68 15.93
N LYS A 120 -0.77 -10.59 16.79
CA LYS A 120 -1.71 -11.37 17.61
C LYS A 120 -2.61 -10.49 18.47
N LEU A 121 -2.09 -9.42 19.09
CA LEU A 121 -2.88 -8.48 19.89
C LEU A 121 -3.90 -7.75 19.01
N GLU A 122 -3.49 -7.21 17.89
CA GLU A 122 -4.35 -6.44 16.97
C GLU A 122 -5.43 -7.33 16.37
N ASP A 123 -5.09 -8.47 15.78
CA ASP A 123 -6.04 -9.38 15.14
C ASP A 123 -7.10 -9.89 16.13
N THR A 124 -6.66 -10.28 17.35
CA THR A 124 -7.61 -10.78 18.36
C THR A 124 -8.48 -9.67 18.90
N HIS A 125 -7.97 -8.44 19.02
CA HIS A 125 -8.75 -7.28 19.45
C HIS A 125 -9.78 -6.84 18.39
N GLN A 126 -9.37 -6.75 17.14
CA GLN A 126 -10.20 -6.28 16.03
C GLN A 126 -11.29 -7.28 15.66
N THR A 127 -10.94 -8.55 15.58
CA THR A 127 -11.86 -9.58 15.09
C THR A 127 -12.71 -10.23 16.20
N GLY A 128 -12.33 -10.06 17.48
CA GLY A 128 -12.93 -10.76 18.60
C GLY A 128 -12.72 -12.28 18.58
N ARG A 129 -11.78 -12.75 17.73
CA ARG A 129 -11.40 -14.16 17.61
C ARG A 129 -10.19 -14.45 18.47
N ASP A 130 -10.08 -15.66 19.03
CA ASP A 130 -8.84 -16.10 19.67
C ASP A 130 -7.79 -16.49 18.63
N TRP A 131 -6.52 -16.52 19.03
CA TRP A 131 -5.43 -16.84 18.10
C TRP A 131 -5.50 -18.28 17.56
N GLU A 132 -6.11 -19.21 18.29
CA GLU A 132 -6.30 -20.59 17.82
C GLU A 132 -7.26 -20.67 16.62
N PHE A 133 -8.17 -19.71 16.48
CA PHE A 133 -8.98 -19.57 15.26
C PHE A 133 -8.10 -19.35 14.03
N PHE A 134 -7.14 -18.44 14.10
CA PHE A 134 -6.21 -18.14 12.99
C PHE A 134 -5.28 -19.32 12.70
N ARG A 135 -4.73 -19.96 13.74
CA ARG A 135 -3.92 -21.18 13.61
C ARG A 135 -4.66 -22.32 12.92
N ARG A 136 -5.94 -22.50 13.23
CA ARG A 136 -6.78 -23.51 12.58
C ARG A 136 -7.00 -23.17 11.10
N ALA A 137 -7.31 -21.92 10.76
CA ALA A 137 -7.45 -21.47 9.38
C ALA A 137 -6.14 -21.69 8.60
N ALA A 138 -5.00 -21.33 9.18
CA ALA A 138 -3.68 -21.58 8.62
C ALA A 138 -3.45 -23.08 8.32
N ARG A 139 -3.72 -23.95 9.28
CA ARG A 139 -3.52 -25.40 9.16
C ARG A 139 -4.45 -26.06 8.14
N GLU A 140 -5.73 -25.74 8.21
CA GLU A 140 -6.77 -26.49 7.49
C GLU A 140 -7.07 -25.90 6.11
N MET A 141 -6.96 -24.57 5.97
CA MET A 141 -7.33 -23.86 4.75
C MET A 141 -6.10 -23.44 3.92
N LEU A 142 -5.05 -22.86 4.52
CA LEU A 142 -3.93 -22.28 3.78
C LEU A 142 -2.82 -23.29 3.49
N TRP A 143 -2.32 -23.98 4.50
CA TRP A 143 -1.17 -24.88 4.40
C TRP A 143 -1.21 -25.87 3.24
N PRO A 144 -2.33 -26.57 2.95
CA PRO A 144 -2.39 -27.53 1.85
C PRO A 144 -2.19 -26.91 0.45
N LYS A 145 -2.21 -25.58 0.34
CA LYS A 145 -2.12 -24.84 -0.92
C LYS A 145 -0.85 -24.03 -1.06
N ILE A 146 -0.02 -24.02 -0.02
CA ILE A 146 1.29 -23.37 -0.05
C ILE A 146 2.26 -24.26 -0.82
N ASP A 147 3.00 -23.68 -1.78
CA ASP A 147 4.00 -24.42 -2.54
C ASP A 147 5.06 -25.03 -1.58
N PRO A 148 5.56 -26.27 -1.82
CA PRO A 148 6.46 -26.95 -0.91
C PRO A 148 7.76 -26.18 -0.56
N GLU A 149 8.25 -25.34 -1.47
CA GLU A 149 9.42 -24.50 -1.21
C GLU A 149 9.14 -23.46 -0.11
N TYR A 150 7.96 -22.81 -0.11
CA TYR A 150 7.60 -21.84 0.92
C TYR A 150 7.16 -22.52 2.24
N GLN A 151 6.59 -23.72 2.17
CA GLN A 151 6.44 -24.55 3.37
C GLN A 151 7.80 -24.83 4.03
N SER A 152 8.81 -25.15 3.22
CA SER A 152 10.18 -25.41 3.69
C SER A 152 10.82 -24.14 4.26
N GLU A 153 10.63 -22.98 3.64
CA GLU A 153 11.13 -21.69 4.14
C GLU A 153 10.51 -21.35 5.50
N MET A 154 9.19 -21.48 5.65
CA MET A 154 8.50 -21.22 6.93
C MET A 154 8.88 -22.21 8.03
N LEU A 155 9.12 -23.49 7.72
CA LEU A 155 9.70 -24.46 8.66
C LEU A 155 11.10 -24.03 9.08
N GLY A 156 11.91 -23.54 8.15
CA GLY A 156 13.22 -22.97 8.45
C GLY A 156 13.11 -21.77 9.41
N ILE A 157 12.17 -20.84 9.21
CA ILE A 157 11.93 -19.71 10.13
C ILE A 157 11.64 -20.23 11.54
N MET A 158 10.75 -21.21 11.67
CA MET A 158 10.45 -21.86 12.96
C MET A 158 11.71 -22.44 13.59
N ASP A 159 12.48 -23.23 12.85
CA ASP A 159 13.68 -23.89 13.36
C ASP A 159 14.76 -22.89 13.80
N GLY A 160 15.00 -21.85 13.01
CA GLY A 160 15.94 -20.77 13.35
C GLY A 160 15.51 -19.99 14.58
N LEU A 161 14.23 -19.66 14.68
CA LEU A 161 13.64 -18.99 15.84
C LEU A 161 13.78 -19.86 17.11
N GLN A 162 13.47 -21.15 17.02
CA GLN A 162 13.57 -22.09 18.14
C GLN A 162 15.02 -22.30 18.56
N ALA A 163 15.98 -22.28 17.64
CA ALA A 163 17.41 -22.33 17.97
C ALA A 163 17.88 -21.14 18.83
N LYS A 164 17.14 -20.03 18.78
CA LYS A 164 17.33 -18.84 19.64
C LYS A 164 16.43 -18.82 20.88
N GLY A 165 15.71 -19.92 21.15
CA GLY A 165 14.82 -20.06 22.31
C GLY A 165 13.40 -19.52 22.10
N GLY A 166 13.02 -19.18 20.87
CA GLY A 166 11.65 -18.83 20.50
C GLY A 166 10.70 -20.02 20.67
N LYS A 167 9.40 -19.75 20.79
CA LYS A 167 8.40 -20.79 21.12
C LYS A 167 7.31 -20.94 20.05
N LEU A 168 7.36 -20.17 18.97
CA LEU A 168 6.38 -20.27 17.89
C LEU A 168 6.51 -21.60 17.19
N ASP A 169 5.41 -22.21 16.84
CA ASP A 169 5.36 -23.39 15.98
C ASP A 169 4.95 -23.02 14.55
N ILE A 170 4.92 -24.01 13.67
CA ILE A 170 4.63 -23.77 12.25
C ILE A 170 3.25 -23.14 12.03
N TRP A 171 2.26 -23.43 12.85
CA TRP A 171 0.91 -22.88 12.70
C TRP A 171 0.85 -21.41 13.13
N ASP A 172 1.70 -21.01 14.09
CA ASP A 172 1.90 -19.60 14.41
C ASP A 172 2.55 -18.86 13.23
N ILE A 173 3.59 -19.43 12.63
CA ILE A 173 4.31 -18.81 11.49
C ILE A 173 3.39 -18.68 10.28
N VAL A 174 2.60 -19.71 9.93
CA VAL A 174 1.69 -19.64 8.77
C VAL A 174 0.55 -18.65 9.01
N ALA A 175 -0.06 -18.65 10.22
CA ALA A 175 -1.10 -17.68 10.55
C ALA A 175 -0.58 -16.25 10.52
N TYR A 176 0.64 -16.06 11.02
CA TYR A 176 1.34 -14.79 11.04
C TYR A 176 1.68 -14.28 9.63
N ASN A 177 2.07 -15.16 8.70
CA ASN A 177 2.31 -14.78 7.30
C ASN A 177 1.03 -14.43 6.54
N ALA A 178 -0.13 -14.78 7.05
CA ALA A 178 -1.44 -14.53 6.45
C ALA A 178 -2.30 -13.57 7.32
N PHE A 179 -1.69 -12.79 8.20
CA PHE A 179 -2.44 -12.00 9.19
C PHE A 179 -3.44 -11.04 8.54
N SER A 180 -3.00 -10.21 7.59
CA SER A 180 -3.88 -9.30 6.86
C SER A 180 -4.99 -10.04 6.11
N GLU A 181 -4.66 -11.17 5.43
CA GLU A 181 -5.66 -11.93 4.69
C GLU A 181 -6.71 -12.57 5.60
N LEU A 182 -6.28 -13.09 6.76
CA LEU A 182 -7.18 -13.76 7.67
C LEU A 182 -8.06 -12.78 8.46
N ALA A 183 -7.49 -11.70 8.98
CA ALA A 183 -8.22 -10.72 9.77
C ALA A 183 -9.16 -9.88 8.91
N ASP A 184 -8.68 -9.36 7.77
CA ASP A 184 -9.37 -8.33 7.00
C ASP A 184 -10.26 -8.88 5.88
N TYR A 185 -10.04 -10.14 5.44
CA TYR A 185 -10.80 -10.74 4.33
C TYR A 185 -11.55 -12.01 4.74
N TYR A 186 -10.85 -13.00 5.33
CA TYR A 186 -11.49 -14.25 5.72
C TYR A 186 -12.52 -14.07 6.86
N VAL A 187 -12.18 -13.32 7.91
CA VAL A 187 -13.12 -13.11 9.04
C VAL A 187 -14.37 -12.37 8.60
N PRO A 188 -14.33 -11.22 7.90
CA PRO A 188 -15.53 -10.54 7.40
C PRO A 188 -16.38 -11.43 6.46
N TRP A 189 -15.73 -12.19 5.57
CA TRP A 189 -16.41 -13.12 4.69
C TRP A 189 -17.14 -14.24 5.45
N LEU A 190 -16.52 -14.77 6.50
CA LEU A 190 -17.11 -15.80 7.36
C LEU A 190 -18.28 -15.23 8.18
N ASP A 191 -18.10 -14.05 8.77
CA ASP A 191 -19.12 -13.37 9.57
C ASP A 191 -20.37 -13.05 8.75
N ALA A 192 -20.19 -12.58 7.52
CA ALA A 192 -21.30 -12.35 6.59
C ALA A 192 -22.12 -13.60 6.29
N ARG A 193 -21.50 -14.81 6.29
CA ARG A 193 -22.17 -16.09 6.02
C ARG A 193 -22.78 -16.73 7.24
N THR A 194 -22.19 -16.51 8.40
CA THR A 194 -22.64 -17.14 9.66
C THR A 194 -23.58 -16.26 10.46
N GLY A 195 -23.73 -14.99 10.07
CA GLY A 195 -24.49 -13.99 10.83
C GLY A 195 -23.81 -13.61 12.15
N SER A 196 -22.50 -13.84 12.25
CA SER A 196 -21.70 -13.42 13.41
C SER A 196 -21.51 -11.90 13.38
N SER A 197 -21.45 -11.30 14.56
CA SER A 197 -21.16 -9.86 14.74
C SER A 197 -20.02 -9.66 15.73
N LEU A 198 -19.10 -10.62 15.80
CA LEU A 198 -17.96 -10.54 16.73
C LEU A 198 -16.91 -9.52 16.28
N SER A 199 -16.69 -9.39 14.98
CA SER A 199 -15.76 -8.39 14.48
C SER A 199 -16.33 -6.98 14.73
N THR A 200 -15.54 -6.11 15.32
CA THR A 200 -15.76 -4.67 15.20
C THR A 200 -15.63 -4.34 13.72
N LYS A 201 -16.52 -3.49 13.18
CA LYS A 201 -16.39 -3.02 11.79
C LYS A 201 -15.17 -2.11 11.70
N LEU A 202 -13.99 -2.68 11.73
CA LEU A 202 -12.75 -1.95 11.51
C LEU A 202 -12.38 -2.11 10.04
N GLU A 203 -11.92 -1.04 9.44
CA GLU A 203 -11.32 -1.11 8.10
C GLU A 203 -9.97 -1.79 8.19
N PRO A 204 -9.57 -2.52 7.14
CA PRO A 204 -8.18 -2.93 6.98
C PRO A 204 -7.28 -1.71 7.16
N PHE A 205 -6.22 -1.83 7.95
CA PHE A 205 -5.29 -0.73 8.23
C PHE A 205 -4.45 -0.31 7.02
N GLY A 206 -4.47 -1.07 5.92
CA GLY A 206 -3.71 -0.78 4.72
C GLY A 206 -4.19 0.46 3.97
N HIS A 207 -3.48 1.57 4.10
CA HIS A 207 -3.74 2.82 3.39
C HIS A 207 -2.48 3.35 2.70
N CYS A 208 -1.87 2.54 1.84
CA CYS A 208 -0.66 2.91 1.12
C CYS A 208 -0.88 4.05 0.11
N SER A 209 0.18 4.75 -0.23
CA SER A 209 0.19 5.73 -1.31
C SER A 209 1.38 5.45 -2.22
N ALA A 210 1.15 5.20 -3.50
CA ALA A 210 2.21 4.84 -4.43
C ALA A 210 2.03 5.49 -5.79
N PHE A 211 3.11 5.57 -6.56
CA PHE A 211 3.08 5.88 -7.98
C PHE A 211 4.20 5.19 -8.73
N VAL A 212 3.99 5.00 -10.03
CA VAL A 212 5.02 4.66 -11.01
C VAL A 212 4.84 5.54 -12.24
N ALA A 213 5.93 6.11 -12.75
CA ALA A 213 5.93 6.98 -13.92
C ALA A 213 7.11 6.67 -14.85
N ASN A 214 6.93 6.93 -16.15
CA ASN A 214 7.99 6.76 -17.16
C ASN A 214 7.85 7.77 -18.32
N GLY A 215 8.74 7.65 -19.29
CA GLY A 215 8.67 8.41 -20.54
C GLY A 215 8.69 9.92 -20.31
N SER A 216 7.77 10.65 -20.94
CA SER A 216 7.71 12.13 -20.87
C SER A 216 7.39 12.70 -19.49
N PHE A 217 7.04 11.87 -18.51
CA PHE A 217 6.75 12.31 -17.14
C PHE A 217 8.01 12.42 -16.27
N THR A 218 9.02 11.60 -16.56
CA THR A 218 10.26 11.55 -15.78
C THR A 218 11.39 12.35 -16.44
N LYS A 219 12.37 12.75 -15.65
CA LYS A 219 13.46 13.64 -16.07
C LYS A 219 14.32 13.03 -17.18
N ASP A 220 14.63 11.75 -17.07
CA ASP A 220 15.51 11.04 -17.99
C ASP A 220 14.77 9.96 -18.80
N HIS A 221 13.45 10.08 -18.90
CA HIS A 221 12.55 9.11 -19.55
C HIS A 221 12.59 7.69 -18.97
N GLN A 222 13.23 7.51 -17.81
CA GLN A 222 13.35 6.24 -17.11
C GLN A 222 12.16 6.02 -16.16
N ILE A 223 12.03 4.79 -15.65
CA ILE A 223 11.01 4.50 -14.64
C ILE A 223 11.42 5.13 -13.31
N VAL A 224 10.47 5.78 -12.65
CA VAL A 224 10.55 6.23 -11.25
C VAL A 224 9.33 5.73 -10.51
N MET A 225 9.52 5.15 -9.34
CA MET A 225 8.47 4.59 -8.49
C MET A 225 8.68 5.05 -7.04
N GLY A 226 7.59 5.35 -6.35
CA GLY A 226 7.62 5.72 -4.94
C GLY A 226 6.44 5.12 -4.18
N HIS A 227 6.64 4.78 -2.91
CA HIS A 227 5.66 4.14 -2.05
C HIS A 227 5.76 4.62 -0.61
N ASN A 228 4.63 4.90 0.02
CA ASN A 228 4.46 5.04 1.45
C ASN A 228 3.68 3.84 1.99
N ASN A 229 4.29 3.07 2.88
CA ASN A 229 3.59 2.07 3.66
C ASN A 229 2.74 2.77 4.74
N TRP A 230 1.44 2.43 4.80
CA TRP A 230 0.54 2.86 5.85
C TRP A 230 0.00 1.67 6.61
N THR A 231 0.18 1.69 7.92
CA THR A 231 -0.40 0.71 8.82
C THR A 231 -0.59 1.32 10.22
N SER A 232 -0.98 0.50 11.20
CA SER A 232 -0.96 0.90 12.61
C SER A 232 0.47 1.27 13.04
N TYR A 233 0.60 2.19 14.00
CA TYR A 233 1.95 2.52 14.50
C TYR A 233 2.54 1.41 15.35
N MET A 234 1.73 0.49 15.87
CA MET A 234 2.21 -0.71 16.54
C MET A 234 2.96 -1.62 15.58
N GLU A 235 2.38 -1.96 14.43
CA GLU A 235 3.04 -2.73 13.38
C GLU A 235 4.15 -1.93 12.70
N GLY A 236 3.83 -0.72 12.25
CA GLY A 236 4.73 0.11 11.46
C GLY A 236 6.05 0.45 12.12
N SER A 237 6.08 0.58 13.46
CA SER A 237 7.32 0.74 14.20
C SER A 237 8.23 -0.50 14.20
N ARG A 238 7.73 -1.65 13.72
CA ARG A 238 8.44 -2.94 13.57
C ARG A 238 8.68 -3.32 12.11
N TRP A 239 8.11 -2.57 11.17
CA TRP A 239 8.27 -2.78 9.73
C TRP A 239 9.53 -2.11 9.22
N ASN A 240 10.68 -2.62 9.66
CA ASN A 240 11.97 -1.97 9.49
C ASN A 240 13.08 -2.91 8.99
N ILE A 241 12.71 -3.95 8.24
CA ILE A 241 13.68 -4.88 7.68
C ILE A 241 13.93 -4.56 6.21
N ILE A 242 15.18 -4.63 5.78
CA ILE A 242 15.58 -4.68 4.38
C ILE A 242 16.14 -6.07 4.12
N PHE A 243 15.45 -6.86 3.33
CA PHE A 243 15.83 -8.20 2.96
C PHE A 243 16.60 -8.22 1.63
N ASP A 244 17.81 -8.76 1.64
CA ASP A 244 18.58 -9.16 0.48
C ASP A 244 18.55 -10.70 0.39
N ILE A 245 17.69 -11.25 -0.45
CA ILE A 245 17.47 -12.68 -0.55
C ILE A 245 18.08 -13.23 -1.83
N ALA A 246 19.03 -14.17 -1.70
CA ALA A 246 19.69 -14.88 -2.79
C ALA A 246 19.27 -16.37 -2.79
N PRO A 247 18.08 -16.70 -3.35
CA PRO A 247 17.58 -18.06 -3.35
C PRO A 247 18.39 -18.95 -4.30
N GLU A 248 18.47 -20.26 -3.99
CA GLU A 248 19.09 -21.26 -4.86
C GLU A 248 18.41 -21.32 -6.24
N HIS A 249 17.10 -21.05 -6.29
CA HIS A 249 16.31 -21.03 -7.52
C HIS A 249 15.51 -19.73 -7.64
N GLY A 250 15.39 -19.23 -8.87
CA GLY A 250 14.71 -17.95 -9.14
C GLY A 250 15.65 -16.76 -9.09
N TYR A 251 15.08 -15.57 -9.01
CA TYR A 251 15.80 -14.30 -9.03
C TYR A 251 16.12 -13.81 -7.62
N ARG A 252 17.32 -13.25 -7.45
CA ARG A 252 17.68 -12.52 -6.22
C ARG A 252 16.77 -11.33 -6.07
N MET A 253 16.38 -11.01 -4.83
CA MET A 253 15.47 -9.93 -4.51
C MET A 253 16.06 -9.01 -3.45
N LEU A 254 15.79 -7.70 -3.57
CA LEU A 254 15.92 -6.76 -2.48
C LEU A 254 14.52 -6.20 -2.20
N MET A 255 14.07 -6.29 -0.96
CA MET A 255 12.75 -5.83 -0.56
C MET A 255 12.78 -5.28 0.86
N ASP A 256 11.87 -4.35 1.21
CA ASP A 256 11.58 -4.13 2.61
C ASP A 256 10.63 -5.23 3.12
N GLY A 257 10.40 -5.29 4.44
CA GLY A 257 9.52 -6.31 4.95
C GLY A 257 9.37 -6.30 6.47
N PHE A 258 8.53 -7.23 6.91
CA PHE A 258 8.16 -7.42 8.28
C PHE A 258 8.84 -8.66 8.87
N PRO A 259 9.33 -8.64 10.15
CA PRO A 259 10.10 -9.76 10.70
C PRO A 259 9.28 -11.05 10.73
N GLY A 260 9.77 -12.14 10.13
CA GLY A 260 9.12 -13.46 10.14
C GLY A 260 8.11 -13.69 9.00
N VAL A 261 7.88 -12.69 8.16
CA VAL A 261 7.03 -12.79 6.97
C VAL A 261 7.90 -13.03 5.74
N ILE A 262 7.52 -13.97 4.86
CA ILE A 262 8.34 -14.37 3.70
C ILE A 262 8.20 -13.44 2.49
N THR A 263 7.20 -12.56 2.48
CA THR A 263 7.00 -11.51 1.48
C THR A 263 7.32 -10.14 2.06
N SER A 264 7.30 -9.12 1.25
CA SER A 264 7.39 -7.72 1.69
C SER A 264 6.15 -7.30 2.47
N ASP A 265 4.98 -7.76 2.06
CA ASP A 265 3.64 -7.48 2.57
C ASP A 265 3.14 -6.04 2.31
N ASP A 266 4.02 -5.06 2.16
CA ASP A 266 3.76 -3.76 1.52
C ASP A 266 4.36 -3.71 0.10
N ASP A 267 4.91 -4.80 -0.32
CA ASP A 267 5.33 -5.20 -1.65
C ASP A 267 6.23 -4.22 -2.40
N PHE A 268 7.21 -3.64 -1.69
CA PHE A 268 8.26 -2.87 -2.33
C PHE A 268 9.46 -3.73 -2.62
N VAL A 269 9.57 -4.20 -3.86
CA VAL A 269 10.55 -5.22 -4.29
C VAL A 269 11.24 -4.81 -5.58
N VAL A 270 12.54 -5.09 -5.67
CA VAL A 270 13.27 -5.18 -6.94
C VAL A 270 13.91 -6.56 -7.07
N ASN A 271 13.77 -7.20 -8.24
CA ASN A 271 14.39 -8.49 -8.51
C ASN A 271 15.47 -8.40 -9.59
N SER A 272 16.37 -9.42 -9.61
CA SER A 272 17.49 -9.44 -10.55
C SER A 272 17.09 -9.69 -12.01
N ALA A 273 15.83 -10.00 -12.29
CA ALA A 273 15.26 -9.95 -13.62
C ALA A 273 14.97 -8.52 -14.10
N GLY A 274 15.01 -7.52 -13.22
CA GLY A 274 14.79 -6.11 -13.52
C GLY A 274 13.36 -5.63 -13.33
N LEU A 275 12.51 -6.37 -12.64
CA LEU A 275 11.20 -5.90 -12.21
C LEU A 275 11.32 -5.05 -10.95
N MET A 276 10.58 -3.95 -10.94
CA MET A 276 10.33 -3.04 -9.83
C MET A 276 8.86 -3.16 -9.49
N ILE A 277 8.53 -3.47 -8.25
CA ILE A 277 7.18 -3.85 -7.84
C ILE A 277 6.80 -3.04 -6.61
N THR A 278 5.59 -2.54 -6.58
CA THR A 278 4.92 -2.05 -5.37
C THR A 278 3.41 -2.20 -5.52
N GLU A 279 2.68 -1.94 -4.44
CA GLU A 279 1.23 -2.08 -4.44
C GLU A 279 0.52 -0.94 -3.67
N THR A 280 -0.79 -0.91 -3.77
CA THR A 280 -1.69 -0.28 -2.80
C THR A 280 -2.94 -1.13 -2.65
N THR A 281 -3.26 -1.51 -1.43
CA THR A 281 -4.44 -2.32 -1.11
C THR A 281 -5.73 -1.64 -1.58
N ILE A 282 -6.66 -2.37 -2.17
CA ILE A 282 -7.99 -1.85 -2.52
C ILE A 282 -8.86 -1.82 -1.28
N SER A 283 -9.12 -0.62 -0.76
CA SER A 283 -9.99 -0.45 0.42
C SER A 283 -11.46 -0.74 0.11
N ASN A 284 -12.20 -1.07 1.16
CA ASN A 284 -13.64 -1.38 1.07
C ASN A 284 -13.94 -2.57 0.14
N PHE A 285 -12.97 -3.44 -0.08
CA PHE A 285 -13.11 -4.65 -0.87
C PHE A 285 -13.83 -5.75 -0.08
N HIS A 286 -14.62 -6.54 -0.76
CA HIS A 286 -15.28 -7.71 -0.19
C HIS A 286 -15.22 -8.88 -1.16
N GLY A 287 -14.60 -9.93 -0.72
CA GLY A 287 -14.45 -11.15 -1.50
C GLY A 287 -13.45 -12.09 -0.85
N TRP A 288 -13.74 -13.38 -0.89
CA TRP A 288 -12.84 -14.41 -0.40
C TRP A 288 -13.20 -15.76 -1.02
N ASP A 289 -12.21 -16.47 -1.54
CA ASP A 289 -12.34 -17.87 -1.94
C ASP A 289 -11.48 -18.76 -1.03
N PRO A 290 -12.07 -19.54 -0.12
CA PRO A 290 -11.32 -20.43 0.76
C PRO A 290 -10.57 -21.53 0.01
N ASN A 291 -10.81 -21.73 -1.29
CA ASN A 291 -10.12 -22.71 -2.12
C ASN A 291 -8.92 -22.14 -2.89
N GLY A 292 -8.76 -20.83 -2.90
CA GLY A 292 -7.63 -20.17 -3.55
C GLY A 292 -6.33 -20.27 -2.75
N LYS A 293 -5.24 -19.78 -3.35
CA LYS A 293 -3.90 -19.66 -2.74
C LYS A 293 -3.78 -18.31 -2.04
N ALA A 294 -3.20 -18.30 -0.88
CA ALA A 294 -2.91 -17.08 -0.13
C ALA A 294 -2.09 -16.09 -0.96
N GLU A 295 -2.36 -14.80 -0.75
CA GLU A 295 -1.67 -13.73 -1.48
C GLU A 295 -0.18 -13.74 -1.17
N PHE A 296 0.24 -13.84 0.10
CA PHE A 296 1.65 -13.84 0.49
C PHE A 296 2.48 -14.91 -0.23
N VAL A 297 1.87 -16.07 -0.59
CA VAL A 297 2.53 -17.12 -1.38
C VAL A 297 2.67 -16.68 -2.85
N ARG A 298 1.63 -16.08 -3.41
CA ARG A 298 1.61 -15.61 -4.81
C ARG A 298 2.56 -14.44 -5.01
N ALA A 299 2.56 -13.45 -4.10
CA ALA A 299 3.47 -12.31 -4.11
C ALA A 299 4.94 -12.75 -3.96
N ARG A 300 5.23 -13.62 -2.98
CA ARG A 300 6.58 -14.20 -2.82
C ARG A 300 7.06 -14.90 -4.09
N LYS A 301 6.18 -15.70 -4.69
CA LYS A 301 6.48 -16.42 -5.94
C LYS A 301 6.66 -15.48 -7.12
N ALA A 302 5.85 -14.45 -7.23
CA ALA A 302 5.95 -13.47 -8.30
C ALA A 302 7.25 -12.65 -8.18
N ALA A 303 7.62 -12.20 -6.99
CA ALA A 303 8.89 -11.52 -6.73
C ALA A 303 10.10 -12.40 -7.10
N GLN A 304 10.06 -13.70 -6.78
CA GLN A 304 11.16 -14.63 -7.00
C GLN A 304 11.27 -15.16 -8.43
N TYR A 305 10.17 -15.34 -9.15
CA TYR A 305 10.18 -16.06 -10.44
C TYR A 305 9.70 -15.25 -11.64
N ALA A 306 9.11 -14.08 -11.44
CA ALA A 306 8.68 -13.27 -12.57
C ALA A 306 9.88 -12.53 -13.21
N ASP A 307 9.91 -12.54 -14.54
CA ASP A 307 10.92 -11.88 -15.37
C ASP A 307 10.34 -10.81 -16.31
N SER A 308 9.04 -10.63 -16.27
CA SER A 308 8.27 -9.71 -17.10
C SER A 308 6.94 -9.37 -16.44
N ILE A 309 6.31 -8.28 -16.88
CA ILE A 309 4.96 -7.91 -16.44
C ILE A 309 3.96 -9.05 -16.67
N ASP A 310 4.07 -9.76 -17.80
CA ASP A 310 3.15 -10.87 -18.12
C ASP A 310 3.35 -12.07 -17.19
N SER A 311 4.59 -12.45 -16.88
CA SER A 311 4.86 -13.55 -15.96
C SER A 311 4.46 -13.19 -14.53
N TYR A 312 4.65 -11.92 -14.11
CA TYR A 312 4.18 -11.43 -12.83
C TYR A 312 2.66 -11.55 -12.71
N ALA A 313 1.93 -10.97 -13.67
CA ALA A 313 0.47 -11.03 -13.68
C ALA A 313 -0.05 -12.48 -13.69
N LYS A 314 0.57 -13.35 -14.47
CA LYS A 314 0.20 -14.77 -14.53
C LYS A 314 0.35 -15.47 -13.18
N ILE A 315 1.43 -15.21 -12.44
CA ILE A 315 1.65 -15.81 -11.12
C ILE A 315 0.64 -15.26 -10.12
N MET A 316 0.40 -13.94 -10.11
CA MET A 316 -0.54 -13.32 -9.19
C MET A 316 -1.99 -13.77 -9.41
N LEU A 317 -2.37 -14.10 -10.64
CA LEU A 317 -3.70 -14.60 -10.98
C LEU A 317 -3.89 -16.10 -10.66
N ASP A 318 -2.82 -16.88 -10.54
CA ASP A 318 -2.89 -18.33 -10.36
C ASP A 318 -3.43 -18.72 -8.99
N GLY A 319 -4.70 -19.10 -8.95
CA GLY A 319 -5.38 -19.50 -7.73
C GLY A 319 -5.70 -18.34 -6.80
N ASN A 320 -5.86 -17.12 -7.31
CA ASN A 320 -6.21 -15.95 -6.52
C ASN A 320 -7.41 -16.22 -5.59
N ASN A 321 -7.22 -15.97 -4.28
CA ASN A 321 -8.24 -16.18 -3.24
C ASN A 321 -9.03 -14.91 -2.91
N GLY A 322 -8.67 -13.75 -3.49
CA GLY A 322 -9.27 -12.45 -3.20
C GLY A 322 -8.79 -11.82 -1.88
N GLY A 323 -7.96 -12.52 -1.11
CA GLY A 323 -7.30 -11.94 0.05
C GLY A 323 -6.26 -10.91 -0.38
N TYR A 324 -6.17 -9.82 0.37
CA TYR A 324 -5.30 -8.71 0.10
C TYR A 324 -5.41 -8.22 -1.35
N ALA A 325 -6.64 -7.84 -1.75
CA ALA A 325 -6.91 -7.33 -3.10
C ALA A 325 -6.18 -6.01 -3.33
N ASN A 326 -5.38 -5.92 -4.38
CA ASN A 326 -4.41 -4.84 -4.59
C ASN A 326 -4.41 -4.29 -6.00
N ASP A 327 -3.93 -3.03 -6.10
CA ASP A 327 -3.37 -2.42 -7.29
C ASP A 327 -1.85 -2.60 -7.29
N TRP A 328 -1.37 -3.53 -8.09
CA TRP A 328 0.06 -3.76 -8.29
C TRP A 328 0.62 -2.79 -9.31
N LEU A 329 1.58 -1.95 -8.92
CA LEU A 329 2.32 -1.05 -9.79
C LEU A 329 3.67 -1.70 -10.14
N ILE A 330 3.89 -1.93 -11.43
CA ILE A 330 5.03 -2.72 -11.91
C ILE A 330 5.83 -1.90 -12.91
N GLY A 331 7.15 -1.87 -12.76
CA GLY A 331 8.08 -1.34 -13.75
C GLY A 331 8.97 -2.46 -14.29
N ASP A 332 9.07 -2.61 -15.59
CA ASP A 332 10.06 -3.48 -16.22
C ASP A 332 11.23 -2.64 -16.75
N ARG A 333 12.34 -2.63 -16.01
CA ARG A 333 13.54 -1.87 -16.39
C ARG A 333 14.11 -2.26 -17.77
N LYS A 334 13.94 -3.53 -18.20
CA LYS A 334 14.50 -4.00 -19.47
C LYS A 334 13.78 -3.40 -20.67
N THR A 335 12.48 -3.20 -20.55
CA THR A 335 11.64 -2.64 -21.64
C THR A 335 11.36 -1.15 -21.46
N GLY A 336 11.46 -0.62 -20.25
CA GLY A 336 11.02 0.73 -19.87
C GLY A 336 9.50 0.83 -19.71
N GLU A 337 8.78 -0.29 -19.80
CA GLU A 337 7.32 -0.34 -19.65
C GLU A 337 6.90 -0.30 -18.19
N ILE A 338 5.79 0.37 -17.92
CA ILE A 338 5.11 0.32 -16.63
C ILE A 338 3.72 -0.26 -16.77
N ALA A 339 3.25 -0.91 -15.69
CA ALA A 339 1.93 -1.50 -15.65
C ALA A 339 1.24 -1.27 -14.30
N ARG A 340 -0.09 -1.36 -14.34
CA ARG A 340 -0.97 -1.48 -13.20
C ARG A 340 -1.79 -2.75 -13.35
N LEU A 341 -1.67 -3.67 -12.42
CA LEU A 341 -2.50 -4.85 -12.31
C LEU A 341 -3.47 -4.65 -11.14
N GLU A 342 -4.72 -4.34 -11.44
CA GLU A 342 -5.79 -4.32 -10.45
C GLU A 342 -6.32 -5.75 -10.29
N LEU A 343 -6.21 -6.27 -9.08
CA LEU A 343 -6.46 -7.66 -8.75
C LEU A 343 -7.58 -7.77 -7.71
N GLY A 344 -8.84 -7.82 -8.17
CA GLY A 344 -9.98 -8.27 -7.39
C GLY A 344 -10.06 -9.79 -7.36
N LEU A 345 -11.12 -10.34 -6.82
CA LEU A 345 -11.37 -11.80 -6.82
C LEU A 345 -11.97 -12.28 -8.15
N LYS A 346 -13.00 -11.58 -8.66
CA LYS A 346 -13.76 -11.93 -9.87
C LYS A 346 -13.29 -11.18 -11.09
N HIS A 347 -12.93 -9.90 -10.87
CA HIS A 347 -12.53 -8.98 -11.91
C HIS A 347 -11.08 -8.61 -11.74
N THR A 348 -10.35 -8.61 -12.85
CA THR A 348 -8.93 -8.25 -12.87
C THR A 348 -8.63 -7.44 -14.11
N LYS A 349 -7.74 -6.48 -14.01
CA LYS A 349 -7.37 -5.63 -15.13
C LYS A 349 -5.89 -5.31 -15.15
N LEU A 350 -5.30 -5.44 -16.33
CA LEU A 350 -3.91 -5.05 -16.56
C LEU A 350 -3.87 -3.88 -17.55
N TRP A 351 -3.42 -2.71 -17.09
CA TRP A 351 -3.09 -1.56 -17.93
C TRP A 351 -1.58 -1.45 -18.09
N ARG A 352 -1.14 -1.00 -19.27
CA ARG A 352 0.28 -0.92 -19.62
C ARG A 352 0.56 0.35 -20.41
N THR A 353 1.75 0.95 -20.22
CA THR A 353 2.19 2.11 -21.01
C THR A 353 3.71 2.24 -21.09
N MET A 354 4.18 2.83 -22.19
CA MET A 354 5.58 3.25 -22.41
C MET A 354 5.80 4.74 -22.13
N ASP A 355 4.70 5.50 -21.92
CA ASP A 355 4.76 6.94 -21.65
C ASP A 355 3.52 7.32 -20.82
N GLY A 356 3.70 7.50 -19.51
CA GLY A 356 2.61 7.81 -18.62
C GLY A 356 2.93 7.61 -17.14
N TYR A 357 1.86 7.43 -16.36
CA TYR A 357 1.97 7.07 -14.95
C TYR A 357 0.74 6.29 -14.47
N TYR A 358 0.93 5.55 -13.42
CA TYR A 358 -0.13 5.00 -12.57
C TYR A 358 0.11 5.42 -11.13
N SER A 359 -0.97 5.65 -10.39
CA SER A 359 -0.91 5.96 -8.97
C SER A 359 -1.91 5.09 -8.22
N GLY A 360 -1.55 4.71 -7.01
CA GLY A 360 -2.40 4.00 -6.06
C GLY A 360 -2.58 4.83 -4.79
N ALA A 361 -3.77 4.79 -4.24
CA ALA A 361 -4.15 5.35 -2.94
C ALA A 361 -5.37 4.60 -2.40
N ASN A 362 -5.35 3.29 -2.52
CA ASN A 362 -6.37 2.35 -2.03
C ASN A 362 -7.73 2.46 -2.72
N PHE A 363 -7.79 3.01 -3.93
CA PHE A 363 -8.99 3.08 -4.75
C PHE A 363 -8.97 2.01 -5.84
N ALA A 364 -10.12 1.41 -6.12
CA ALA A 364 -10.32 0.63 -7.33
C ALA A 364 -10.55 1.55 -8.55
N SER A 365 -10.12 1.12 -9.73
CA SER A 365 -10.26 1.87 -10.99
C SER A 365 -11.08 1.14 -12.03
N ASP A 366 -11.06 -0.19 -12.05
CA ASP A 366 -11.90 -0.97 -12.95
C ASP A 366 -13.38 -0.84 -12.53
N PRO A 367 -14.28 -0.44 -13.44
CA PRO A 367 -15.70 -0.27 -13.11
C PRO A 367 -16.38 -1.55 -12.59
N ASP A 368 -15.93 -2.72 -13.02
CA ASP A 368 -16.50 -3.99 -12.60
C ASP A 368 -16.01 -4.36 -11.19
N VAL A 369 -14.74 -4.10 -10.84
CA VAL A 369 -14.22 -4.22 -9.46
C VAL A 369 -14.96 -3.27 -8.53
N ILE A 370 -15.08 -1.98 -8.91
CA ILE A 370 -15.79 -0.97 -8.11
C ILE A 370 -17.21 -1.44 -7.81
N LYS A 371 -17.93 -1.87 -8.84
CA LYS A 371 -19.36 -2.20 -8.75
C LYS A 371 -19.64 -3.49 -7.99
N ASP A 372 -18.87 -4.54 -8.27
CA ASP A 372 -19.21 -5.92 -7.86
C ASP A 372 -18.41 -6.39 -6.64
N GLU A 373 -17.30 -5.72 -6.30
CA GLU A 373 -16.34 -6.20 -5.29
C GLU A 373 -15.94 -5.15 -4.23
N THR A 374 -16.45 -3.91 -4.35
CA THR A 374 -16.15 -2.86 -3.35
C THR A 374 -17.41 -2.10 -2.92
N THR A 375 -17.28 -1.35 -1.82
CA THR A 375 -18.24 -0.30 -1.44
C THR A 375 -17.66 1.10 -1.69
N PHE A 376 -16.56 1.19 -2.44
CA PHE A 376 -15.90 2.45 -2.79
C PHE A 376 -16.79 3.34 -3.65
N ASP A 377 -16.95 4.61 -3.26
CA ASP A 377 -17.62 5.64 -4.06
C ASP A 377 -16.59 6.55 -4.76
N PRO A 378 -16.35 6.39 -6.07
CA PRO A 378 -15.41 7.21 -6.81
C PRO A 378 -15.83 8.68 -6.92
N ASN A 379 -17.07 9.02 -6.56
CA ASN A 379 -17.62 10.37 -6.64
C ASN A 379 -17.59 11.12 -5.31
N ASN A 380 -17.16 10.51 -4.22
CA ASN A 380 -17.04 11.14 -2.91
C ASN A 380 -15.69 11.87 -2.77
N PRO A 381 -15.61 13.21 -3.01
CA PRO A 381 -14.34 13.91 -2.98
C PRO A 381 -13.73 14.03 -1.57
N ALA A 382 -14.52 13.80 -0.52
CA ALA A 382 -14.08 13.89 0.87
C ALA A 382 -13.41 12.61 1.35
N SER A 383 -13.46 11.52 0.56
CA SER A 383 -12.80 10.29 0.90
C SER A 383 -11.28 10.44 0.90
N SER A 384 -10.60 9.68 1.76
CA SER A 384 -9.13 9.63 1.78
C SER A 384 -8.58 9.22 0.41
N MET A 385 -9.16 8.18 -0.17
CA MET A 385 -8.76 7.62 -1.46
C MET A 385 -8.82 8.63 -2.60
N ASN A 386 -9.97 9.32 -2.75
CA ASN A 386 -10.17 10.29 -3.83
C ASN A 386 -9.34 11.56 -3.63
N ALA A 387 -9.17 12.03 -2.39
CA ALA A 387 -8.34 13.19 -2.09
C ALA A 387 -6.86 12.92 -2.41
N ARG A 388 -6.32 11.76 -2.02
CA ARG A 388 -4.94 11.35 -2.33
C ARG A 388 -4.74 11.07 -3.83
N LYS A 389 -5.73 10.45 -4.51
CA LYS A 389 -5.73 10.30 -5.96
C LYS A 389 -5.60 11.63 -6.67
N LEU A 390 -6.45 12.60 -6.30
CA LEU A 390 -6.40 13.95 -6.84
C LEU A 390 -5.03 14.61 -6.57
N ARG A 391 -4.44 14.39 -5.38
CA ARG A 391 -3.12 14.94 -5.05
C ARG A 391 -2.02 14.33 -5.91
N TRP A 392 -2.03 13.01 -6.14
CA TRP A 392 -1.11 12.36 -7.08
C TRP A 392 -1.20 12.97 -8.48
N ASP A 393 -2.42 13.14 -9.01
CA ASP A 393 -2.63 13.74 -10.33
C ASP A 393 -2.07 15.17 -10.40
N GLN A 394 -2.24 15.98 -9.33
CA GLN A 394 -1.69 17.33 -9.25
C GLN A 394 -0.16 17.35 -9.24
N LEU A 395 0.46 16.50 -8.42
CA LEU A 395 1.92 16.45 -8.28
C LEU A 395 2.58 15.93 -9.55
N ILE A 396 2.11 14.83 -10.10
CA ILE A 396 2.72 14.18 -11.26
C ILE A 396 2.57 15.06 -12.50
N ASN A 397 1.37 15.56 -12.79
CA ASN A 397 1.14 16.42 -13.95
C ASN A 397 1.82 17.80 -13.81
N GLY A 398 1.84 18.37 -12.59
CA GLY A 398 2.51 19.64 -12.31
C GLY A 398 4.04 19.57 -12.44
N ASN A 399 4.61 18.38 -12.37
CA ASN A 399 6.05 18.14 -12.46
C ASN A 399 6.45 17.26 -13.66
N LYS A 400 5.59 17.16 -14.67
CA LYS A 400 5.88 16.39 -15.87
C LYS A 400 7.26 16.74 -16.45
N GLY A 401 8.07 15.73 -16.78
CA GLY A 401 9.42 15.86 -17.30
C GLY A 401 10.49 16.21 -16.26
N LYS A 402 10.14 16.20 -14.96
CA LYS A 402 11.07 16.53 -13.87
C LYS A 402 11.17 15.47 -12.80
N ILE A 403 10.33 14.44 -12.87
CA ILE A 403 10.23 13.42 -11.83
C ILE A 403 11.51 12.58 -11.84
N ASP A 404 12.22 12.57 -10.72
CA ASP A 404 13.36 11.74 -10.40
C ASP A 404 13.22 11.19 -8.97
N ALA A 405 14.15 10.36 -8.52
CA ALA A 405 14.11 9.77 -7.18
C ALA A 405 14.02 10.81 -6.06
N GLN A 406 14.74 11.94 -6.18
CA GLN A 406 14.71 13.00 -5.16
C GLN A 406 13.35 13.70 -5.10
N LEU A 407 12.73 13.95 -6.26
CA LEU A 407 11.40 14.56 -6.30
C LEU A 407 10.33 13.57 -5.77
N ALA A 408 10.52 12.27 -5.98
CA ALA A 408 9.67 11.24 -5.41
C ALA A 408 9.71 11.25 -3.87
N GLU A 409 10.87 11.42 -3.24
CA GLU A 409 10.97 11.59 -1.77
C GLU A 409 10.13 12.79 -1.28
N VAL A 410 10.12 13.90 -2.05
CA VAL A 410 9.32 15.10 -1.72
C VAL A 410 7.83 14.80 -1.85
N PHE A 411 7.41 14.06 -2.88
CA PHE A 411 6.01 13.68 -3.05
C PHE A 411 5.51 12.79 -1.91
N LEU A 412 6.34 11.84 -1.47
CA LEU A 412 6.00 10.94 -0.37
C LEU A 412 5.86 11.68 0.98
N ALA A 413 6.49 12.84 1.13
CA ALA A 413 6.41 13.67 2.32
C ALA A 413 5.30 14.76 2.27
N ASP A 414 4.41 14.71 1.28
CA ASP A 414 3.43 15.76 1.00
C ASP A 414 2.26 15.75 1.99
N HIS A 415 1.92 16.93 2.51
CA HIS A 415 0.82 17.15 3.46
C HIS A 415 -0.28 18.06 2.92
N TYR A 416 -0.36 18.26 1.61
CA TYR A 416 -1.45 19.05 1.05
C TYR A 416 -2.71 18.21 0.90
N ASP A 417 -3.75 18.56 1.65
CA ASP A 417 -5.10 17.99 1.51
C ASP A 417 -5.78 18.60 0.27
N ALA A 418 -5.88 17.80 -0.80
CA ALA A 418 -6.44 18.26 -2.07
C ALA A 418 -7.94 18.52 -2.01
N TYR A 419 -8.68 17.86 -1.11
CA TYR A 419 -10.09 18.12 -0.85
C TYR A 419 -10.28 19.42 -0.08
N ALA A 420 -9.61 19.57 1.06
CA ALA A 420 -9.71 20.76 1.89
C ALA A 420 -8.94 21.96 1.32
N LYS A 421 -8.12 21.75 0.29
CA LYS A 421 -7.27 22.77 -0.37
C LYS A 421 -6.36 23.53 0.59
N LYS A 422 -5.78 22.82 1.53
CA LYS A 422 -4.90 23.39 2.57
C LYS A 422 -3.75 22.43 2.92
N GLU A 423 -2.67 23.01 3.43
CA GLU A 423 -1.60 22.25 4.09
C GLU A 423 -2.06 21.77 5.46
N GLY A 424 -1.64 20.56 5.85
CA GLY A 424 -1.91 19.98 7.15
C GLY A 424 -1.98 18.46 7.08
N ALA A 425 -1.16 17.79 7.88
CA ALA A 425 -1.11 16.34 7.95
C ALA A 425 -2.43 15.76 8.46
N ASN A 426 -2.98 14.81 7.72
CA ASN A 426 -4.22 14.09 8.06
C ASN A 426 -4.32 12.82 7.20
N ARG A 427 -5.45 12.09 7.26
CA ARG A 427 -5.67 10.86 6.46
C ARG A 427 -5.89 11.10 4.98
N ARG A 428 -6.07 12.33 4.49
CA ARG A 428 -6.23 12.68 3.08
C ARG A 428 -4.95 13.17 2.42
N THR A 429 -3.81 13.10 3.13
CA THR A 429 -2.50 13.50 2.60
C THR A 429 -1.65 12.29 2.23
N LEU A 430 -0.68 12.43 1.33
CA LEU A 430 0.16 11.31 0.89
C LEU A 430 1.06 10.78 2.00
N CYS A 431 1.64 11.68 2.80
CA CYS A 431 2.22 11.34 4.09
C CYS A 431 1.09 11.41 5.12
N GLY A 432 0.38 10.32 5.32
CA GLY A 432 -0.80 10.31 6.16
C GLY A 432 -0.50 10.22 7.64
N HIS A 433 -1.35 10.90 8.43
CA HIS A 433 -1.27 10.96 9.87
C HIS A 433 -2.66 10.81 10.47
N GLY A 434 -3.04 9.59 10.82
CA GLY A 434 -4.31 9.30 11.49
C GLY A 434 -4.36 9.84 12.91
N ASP A 435 -3.23 9.84 13.60
CA ASP A 435 -3.04 10.40 14.94
C ASP A 435 -3.29 11.92 15.04
N MET A 436 -3.31 12.61 13.89
CA MET A 436 -3.57 14.05 13.80
C MET A 436 -4.97 14.38 13.22
N GLU A 437 -5.77 13.38 12.85
CA GLU A 437 -7.09 13.55 12.24
C GLU A 437 -8.19 13.50 13.28
N ALA A 438 -8.81 14.65 13.55
CA ALA A 438 -9.91 14.79 14.51
C ALA A 438 -11.28 14.38 13.93
N ASP A 439 -11.41 14.35 12.60
CA ASP A 439 -12.67 14.08 11.94
C ASP A 439 -12.83 12.57 11.64
N VAL A 440 -14.07 12.08 11.68
CA VAL A 440 -14.42 10.78 11.10
C VAL A 440 -14.58 10.97 9.60
N LEU A 441 -13.78 10.26 8.81
CA LEU A 441 -13.90 10.31 7.35
C LEU A 441 -15.10 9.50 6.88
N PRO A 442 -15.79 9.95 5.81
CA PRO A 442 -17.05 9.32 5.37
C PRO A 442 -16.88 7.87 4.85
N ASP A 443 -15.67 7.51 4.48
CA ASP A 443 -15.28 6.21 3.91
C ASP A 443 -14.42 5.37 4.86
N SER A 444 -14.31 5.80 6.12
CA SER A 444 -13.47 5.16 7.13
C SER A 444 -14.25 4.81 8.38
N THR A 445 -14.00 3.63 8.92
CA THR A 445 -14.49 3.18 10.23
C THR A 445 -13.48 3.45 11.35
N SER A 446 -12.27 3.89 11.01
CA SER A 446 -11.25 4.24 12.01
C SER A 446 -11.71 5.42 12.87
N PRO A 447 -11.53 5.36 14.19
CA PRO A 447 -11.89 6.45 15.08
C PRO A 447 -11.02 7.69 14.82
N PRO A 448 -11.46 8.88 15.28
CA PRO A 448 -10.60 10.06 15.34
C PRO A 448 -9.29 9.74 16.06
N TYR A 449 -8.21 10.37 15.64
CA TYR A 449 -6.87 10.22 16.23
C TYR A 449 -6.31 8.79 16.22
N SER A 450 -6.82 7.90 15.36
CA SER A 450 -6.27 6.53 15.26
C SER A 450 -4.76 6.57 15.01
N PRO A 451 -3.94 5.88 15.84
CA PRO A 451 -2.48 5.87 15.69
C PRO A 451 -2.05 4.98 14.51
N SER A 452 -2.30 5.49 13.33
CA SER A 452 -2.03 4.86 12.04
C SER A 452 -1.65 5.90 10.99
N GLY A 453 -0.94 5.49 9.96
CA GLY A 453 -0.52 6.40 8.89
C GLY A 453 0.72 5.90 8.17
N ALA A 454 1.42 6.81 7.47
CA ALA A 454 2.64 6.50 6.76
C ALA A 454 3.78 6.19 7.74
N VAL A 455 4.27 4.96 7.73
CA VAL A 455 5.29 4.44 8.66
C VAL A 455 6.65 4.24 8.01
N SER A 456 6.71 4.27 6.68
CA SER A 456 7.95 4.29 5.91
C SER A 456 7.71 4.85 4.51
N GLY A 457 8.78 5.34 3.87
CA GLY A 457 8.77 5.72 2.46
C GLY A 457 9.89 5.02 1.70
N LYS A 458 9.62 4.61 0.45
CA LYS A 458 10.59 3.97 -0.44
C LYS A 458 10.53 4.59 -1.83
N VAL A 459 11.69 4.71 -2.46
CA VAL A 459 11.84 5.25 -3.82
C VAL A 459 12.83 4.41 -4.60
N ILE A 460 12.49 4.11 -5.85
CA ILE A 460 13.37 3.43 -6.80
C ILE A 460 13.26 4.08 -8.18
N ASP A 461 14.36 4.15 -8.91
CA ASP A 461 14.39 4.46 -10.32
C ASP A 461 15.13 3.36 -11.11
N SER A 462 15.16 3.47 -12.43
CA SER A 462 15.82 2.48 -13.27
C SER A 462 17.32 2.33 -12.98
N GLN A 463 18.01 3.38 -12.51
CA GLN A 463 19.46 3.33 -12.19
C GLN A 463 19.68 2.63 -10.84
N LEU A 464 18.82 2.88 -9.86
CA LEU A 464 18.82 2.15 -8.60
C LEU A 464 18.51 0.66 -8.83
N ALA A 465 17.48 0.37 -9.64
CA ALA A 465 17.10 -1.00 -10.00
C ALA A 465 18.21 -1.75 -10.76
N GLU A 466 18.99 -1.07 -11.60
CA GLU A 466 20.13 -1.68 -12.30
C GLU A 466 21.17 -2.25 -11.35
N ARG A 467 21.43 -1.59 -10.25
CA ARG A 467 22.33 -2.03 -9.19
C ARG A 467 21.65 -2.83 -8.08
N MET A 468 20.39 -3.24 -8.31
CA MET A 468 19.57 -3.94 -7.33
C MET A 468 19.53 -3.19 -5.99
N GLY A 469 19.05 -1.94 -6.04
CA GLY A 469 18.97 -1.06 -4.88
C GLY A 469 17.74 -0.17 -4.92
N PHE A 470 17.44 0.43 -3.78
CA PHE A 470 16.43 1.48 -3.61
C PHE A 470 16.77 2.39 -2.41
N ILE A 471 16.11 3.51 -2.31
CA ILE A 471 16.25 4.45 -1.19
C ILE A 471 15.02 4.28 -0.27
N ALA A 472 15.25 4.14 1.03
CA ALA A 472 14.19 3.98 2.02
C ALA A 472 14.37 4.89 3.23
N ARG A 473 13.25 5.28 3.84
CA ARG A 473 13.17 6.02 5.08
C ARG A 473 12.21 5.32 6.03
N ILE A 474 12.68 4.96 7.23
CA ILE A 474 11.83 4.46 8.31
C ILE A 474 11.16 5.62 9.05
N GLY A 475 9.96 5.39 9.59
CA GLY A 475 9.13 6.42 10.20
C GLY A 475 8.46 7.30 9.15
N HIS A 476 7.79 8.36 9.58
CA HIS A 476 7.08 9.21 8.64
C HIS A 476 7.99 9.78 7.55
N PRO A 477 7.63 9.67 6.27
CA PRO A 477 8.41 10.22 5.16
C PRO A 477 8.70 11.71 5.27
N CYS A 478 7.85 12.46 5.96
CA CYS A 478 8.04 13.89 6.26
C CYS A 478 9.12 14.17 7.31
N GLY A 479 9.53 13.16 8.09
CA GLY A 479 10.55 13.32 9.15
C GLY A 479 10.00 13.69 10.53
N VAL A 480 8.69 13.73 10.70
CA VAL A 480 8.08 13.94 12.02
C VAL A 480 8.20 12.67 12.86
N THR A 481 8.45 12.82 14.14
CA THR A 481 8.49 11.72 15.10
C THR A 481 7.14 11.60 15.80
N PHE A 482 6.67 10.38 15.98
CA PHE A 482 5.52 10.07 16.82
C PHE A 482 5.99 9.72 18.24
N ASP A 483 5.38 10.34 19.26
CA ASP A 483 5.65 10.13 20.68
C ASP A 483 4.50 9.34 21.31
N ALA A 484 4.70 8.06 21.55
CA ALA A 484 3.68 7.16 22.07
C ALA A 484 3.22 7.54 23.49
N GLY A 485 4.14 7.99 24.34
CA GLY A 485 3.82 8.37 25.72
C GLY A 485 2.91 9.59 25.78
N LYS A 486 3.24 10.62 25.00
CA LYS A 486 2.40 11.81 24.85
C LYS A 486 1.05 11.46 24.24
N PHE A 487 1.05 10.68 23.17
CA PHE A 487 -0.17 10.27 22.47
C PHE A 487 -1.15 9.55 23.41
N LEU A 488 -0.70 8.52 24.13
CA LEU A 488 -1.55 7.77 25.07
C LEU A 488 -2.05 8.63 26.25
N SER A 489 -1.30 9.65 26.63
CA SER A 489 -1.75 10.62 27.63
C SER A 489 -2.87 11.52 27.13
N ASP A 490 -2.80 11.94 25.87
CA ASP A 490 -3.79 12.82 25.23
C ASP A 490 -5.02 12.04 24.75
N HIS A 491 -4.86 10.76 24.40
CA HIS A 491 -5.85 9.85 23.81
C HIS A 491 -5.99 8.54 24.59
N PRO A 492 -6.54 8.58 25.84
CA PRO A 492 -6.66 7.38 26.70
C PRO A 492 -7.59 6.30 26.14
N GLU A 493 -8.42 6.60 25.13
CA GLU A 493 -9.25 5.64 24.40
C GLU A 493 -8.43 4.57 23.69
N PHE A 494 -7.17 4.84 23.37
CA PHE A 494 -6.21 3.89 22.79
C PHE A 494 -5.33 3.19 23.84
N SER A 495 -5.69 3.22 25.12
CA SER A 495 -4.90 2.59 26.19
C SER A 495 -4.70 1.08 26.02
N TRP A 496 -5.54 0.41 25.23
CA TRP A 496 -5.37 -1.00 24.89
C TRP A 496 -4.09 -1.27 24.07
N GLU A 497 -3.58 -0.25 23.35
CA GLU A 497 -2.33 -0.33 22.58
C GLU A 497 -1.07 -0.08 23.43
N ALA A 498 -1.23 0.32 24.70
CA ALA A 498 -0.11 0.73 25.57
C ALA A 498 0.98 -0.32 25.74
N SER A 499 0.65 -1.61 25.58
CA SER A 499 1.64 -2.70 25.66
C SER A 499 2.49 -2.85 24.39
N GLY A 500 2.05 -2.28 23.28
CA GLY A 500 2.67 -2.45 21.95
C GLY A 500 3.09 -1.16 21.28
N LEU A 501 2.39 -0.06 21.55
CA LEU A 501 2.66 1.22 20.95
C LEU A 501 3.99 1.79 21.48
N ARG A 502 4.85 2.22 20.57
CA ARG A 502 6.16 2.82 20.91
C ARG A 502 6.44 4.02 20.02
N ASP A 503 7.43 4.82 20.42
CA ASP A 503 7.88 5.95 19.62
C ASP A 503 8.28 5.49 18.21
N MET A 504 7.85 6.24 17.20
CA MET A 504 8.26 6.01 15.82
C MET A 504 9.16 7.16 15.37
N LEU A 505 10.46 6.87 15.36
CA LEU A 505 11.49 7.82 14.98
C LEU A 505 11.67 7.83 13.47
N ALA A 506 11.70 9.01 12.87
CA ALA A 506 11.99 9.12 11.44
C ALA A 506 13.50 9.07 11.19
N GLY A 507 13.95 8.05 10.47
CA GLY A 507 15.34 7.92 10.02
C GLY A 507 15.68 8.85 8.84
N PRO A 508 16.93 8.88 8.39
CA PRO A 508 17.30 9.52 7.13
C PRO A 508 16.85 8.68 5.93
N TRP A 509 16.67 9.31 4.76
CA TRP A 509 16.63 8.60 3.51
C TRP A 509 17.96 7.88 3.29
N THR A 510 17.93 6.56 3.15
CA THR A 510 19.09 5.68 3.14
C THR A 510 19.08 4.82 1.88
N ASP A 511 20.19 4.81 1.15
CA ASP A 511 20.39 3.97 -0.04
C ASP A 511 20.75 2.53 0.40
N PHE A 512 20.03 1.56 -0.12
CA PHE A 512 20.26 0.13 0.08
C PHE A 512 20.45 -0.58 -1.26
N ARG A 513 21.29 -1.62 -1.26
CA ARG A 513 21.50 -2.49 -2.41
C ARG A 513 21.87 -3.90 -1.94
N ILE A 514 21.81 -4.84 -2.85
CA ILE A 514 22.24 -6.21 -2.57
C ILE A 514 23.73 -6.28 -2.24
N GLY A 515 24.11 -7.28 -1.43
CA GLY A 515 25.51 -7.59 -1.10
C GLY A 515 26.21 -6.52 -0.26
N GLU A 516 25.46 -5.70 0.45
CA GLU A 516 26.06 -4.73 1.38
C GLU A 516 26.55 -5.42 2.65
N HIS A 517 27.67 -4.92 3.17
CA HIS A 517 28.22 -5.32 4.45
C HIS A 517 28.31 -4.12 5.38
N ALA A 518 28.29 -4.36 6.68
CA ALA A 518 28.55 -3.30 7.65
C ALA A 518 29.90 -2.65 7.36
N ALA A 519 29.97 -1.32 7.42
CA ALA A 519 31.27 -0.66 7.37
C ALA A 519 32.14 -1.17 8.53
N PRO A 520 33.46 -1.42 8.32
CA PRO A 520 34.36 -1.80 9.41
C PRO A 520 34.23 -0.78 10.53
N ALA A 521 34.07 -1.27 11.76
CA ALA A 521 34.03 -0.39 12.93
C ALA A 521 35.35 0.40 13.01
N GLY A 522 35.34 1.70 12.66
CA GLY A 522 36.50 2.57 12.81
C GLY A 522 36.98 3.33 11.57
N GLN A 523 36.13 3.61 10.57
CA GLN A 523 36.44 4.63 9.55
C GLN A 523 35.53 5.83 9.68
#